data_18633b83d152a3e5bd36d677c3212f24
#
_entry.id   18633b83d152a3e5bd36d677c3212f24
#
_cell.length_a   1.000
_cell.length_b   1.000
_cell.length_c   1.000
_cell.angle_alpha   90.00
_cell.angle_beta   90.00
_cell.angle_gamma   90.00
#
_symmetry.space_group_name_H-M   'P 1'
#
loop_
_entity.id
_entity.type
_entity.pdbx_description
1 polymer ?
#
loop_
_entity_poly.entity_id
_entity_poly.type
_entity_poly.pdbx_seq_one_letter_code
_entity_poly.pdbx_strand_id
1 'polypeptide(L)'
;MKTRVYVTLKNGVLDPQGKAIHHALEGLGFAGVNDVRAGKLIELDLADGVGDEEVEAMCRRLLANTVIENFRIEREAAEGREA
;
A
#
# COMPACT_ATOMS: atom_id res chain seq x y z
N MET A 1 -18.50 -0.24 -3.56
CA MET A 1 -17.44 -1.21 -3.90
C MET A 1 -16.20 -0.94 -3.11
N LYS A 2 -15.71 -1.97 -2.48
CA LYS A 2 -14.51 -1.82 -1.65
C LYS A 2 -13.27 -1.82 -2.52
N THR A 3 -12.41 -0.88 -2.28
CA THR A 3 -11.17 -0.73 -3.05
C THR A 3 -10.02 -0.53 -2.08
N ARG A 4 -8.91 -1.22 -2.32
CA ARG A 4 -7.72 -1.08 -1.50
C ARG A 4 -6.61 -0.49 -2.33
N VAL A 5 -5.93 0.48 -1.74
CA VAL A 5 -4.77 1.11 -2.37
C VAL A 5 -3.57 0.83 -1.48
N TYR A 6 -2.58 0.16 -2.04
CA TYR A 6 -1.33 -0.13 -1.34
C TYR A 6 -0.30 0.87 -1.79
N VAL A 7 0.26 1.62 -0.85
CA VAL A 7 1.24 2.65 -1.15
C VAL A 7 2.55 2.27 -0.49
N THR A 8 3.60 2.16 -1.29
CA THR A 8 4.93 1.80 -0.79
C THR A 8 5.96 2.73 -1.39
N LEU A 9 7.09 2.85 -0.71
CA LEU A 9 8.20 3.66 -1.23
C LEU A 9 8.85 2.97 -2.42
N LYS A 10 9.30 3.76 -3.37
CA LYS A 10 10.04 3.24 -4.52
C LYS A 10 11.36 2.67 -4.05
N ASN A 11 11.89 1.74 -4.86
CA ASN A 11 13.22 1.20 -4.61
C ASN A 11 14.22 2.33 -4.61
N GLY A 12 15.17 2.26 -3.69
CA GLY A 12 16.19 3.29 -3.59
C GLY A 12 15.80 4.45 -2.70
N VAL A 13 14.54 4.55 -2.32
CA VAL A 13 14.11 5.57 -1.36
C VAL A 13 14.27 5.01 0.04
N LEU A 14 14.87 5.79 0.93
CA LEU A 14 15.09 5.36 2.30
C LEU A 14 13.75 5.11 2.99
N ASP A 15 13.67 3.99 3.70
CA ASP A 15 12.48 3.59 4.44
C ASP A 15 12.85 3.45 5.92
N PRO A 16 12.84 4.55 6.68
CA PRO A 16 13.26 4.48 8.08
C PRO A 16 12.37 3.57 8.92
N GLN A 17 11.07 3.52 8.61
CA GLN A 17 10.15 2.68 9.36
C GLN A 17 10.45 1.21 9.12
N GLY A 18 10.67 0.83 7.86
CA GLY A 18 11.03 -0.55 7.54
C GLY A 18 12.34 -0.95 8.19
N LYS A 19 13.31 -0.05 8.19
CA LYS A 19 14.59 -0.35 8.83
C LYS A 19 14.45 -0.50 10.34
N ALA A 20 13.62 0.31 10.97
CA ALA A 20 13.40 0.20 12.40
C ALA A 20 12.74 -1.12 12.76
N ILE A 21 11.77 -1.55 11.94
CA ILE A 21 11.10 -2.83 12.16
C ILE A 21 12.10 -3.97 12.00
N HIS A 22 12.92 -3.90 10.96
CA HIS A 22 13.91 -4.94 10.71
C HIS A 22 14.88 -5.07 11.88
N HIS A 23 15.38 -3.95 12.37
CA HIS A 23 16.29 -3.95 13.48
C HIS A 23 15.64 -4.51 14.74
N ALA A 24 14.38 -4.16 14.98
CA ALA A 24 13.66 -4.64 16.15
C ALA A 24 13.44 -6.16 16.07
N LEU A 25 13.14 -6.68 14.89
CA LEU A 25 12.97 -8.12 14.72
C LEU A 25 14.26 -8.87 14.99
N GLU A 26 15.37 -8.33 14.54
CA GLU A 26 16.66 -8.94 14.84
C GLU A 26 16.93 -8.95 16.32
N GLY A 27 16.61 -7.86 17.02
CA GLY A 27 16.78 -7.78 18.45
C GLY A 27 15.93 -8.76 19.23
N LEU A 28 14.81 -9.20 18.61
CA LEU A 28 13.94 -10.21 19.23
C LEU A 28 14.34 -11.62 18.87
N GLY A 29 15.38 -11.79 18.08
CA GLY A 29 15.88 -13.12 17.76
C GLY A 29 15.39 -13.69 16.43
N PHE A 30 14.70 -12.90 15.63
CA PHE A 30 14.23 -13.39 14.34
C PHE A 30 15.31 -13.16 13.29
N ALA A 31 16.11 -14.17 13.05
CA ALA A 31 17.31 -14.02 12.23
C ALA A 31 17.10 -14.22 10.75
N GLY A 32 15.92 -14.70 10.34
CA GLY A 32 15.70 -15.03 8.95
C GLY A 32 15.12 -13.91 8.10
N VAL A 33 15.04 -12.69 8.63
CA VAL A 33 14.43 -11.58 7.91
C VAL A 33 15.51 -10.84 7.13
N ASN A 34 15.44 -10.90 5.82
CA ASN A 34 16.45 -10.27 4.99
C ASN A 34 16.17 -8.79 4.76
N ASP A 35 14.89 -8.40 4.72
CA ASP A 35 14.55 -7.02 4.45
C ASP A 35 13.14 -6.76 4.95
N VAL A 36 12.84 -5.52 5.25
CA VAL A 36 11.51 -5.10 5.67
C VAL A 36 11.17 -3.80 4.96
N ARG A 37 10.00 -3.77 4.35
CA ARG A 37 9.50 -2.56 3.73
C ARG A 37 8.17 -2.23 4.38
N ALA A 38 7.99 -0.99 4.79
CA ALA A 38 6.74 -0.54 5.37
C ALA A 38 6.00 0.33 4.36
N GLY A 39 4.71 0.30 4.44
CA GLY A 39 3.88 1.11 3.57
C GLY A 39 2.54 1.32 4.23
N LYS A 40 1.57 1.78 3.45
CA LYS A 40 0.24 2.00 4.00
C LYS A 40 -0.80 1.37 3.11
N LEU A 41 -1.90 1.04 3.74
CA LEU A 41 -3.08 0.51 3.07
C LEU A 41 -4.19 1.53 3.25
N ILE A 42 -4.78 1.96 2.16
CA ILE A 42 -5.91 2.87 2.19
C ILE A 42 -7.11 2.13 1.65
N GLU A 43 -8.17 2.06 2.46
CA GLU A 43 -9.40 1.39 2.04
C GLU A 43 -10.43 2.43 1.68
N LEU A 44 -11.01 2.28 0.52
CA LEU A 44 -12.02 3.19 0.02
C LEU A 44 -13.32 2.43 -0.18
N ASP A 45 -14.42 3.02 0.26
CA ASP A 45 -15.74 2.48 -0.03
C ASP A 45 -16.37 3.41 -1.05
N LEU A 46 -16.44 2.96 -2.27
CA LEU A 46 -16.80 3.80 -3.39
C LEU A 46 -18.21 3.49 -3.90
N ALA A 47 -18.89 4.52 -4.35
CA ALA A 47 -20.18 4.36 -4.97
C ALA A 47 -20.03 3.56 -6.27
N ASP A 48 -21.10 2.91 -6.67
CA ASP A 48 -21.13 2.23 -7.96
C ASP A 48 -20.91 3.27 -9.04
N GLY A 49 -20.19 2.89 -10.06
CA GLY A 49 -19.92 3.80 -11.16
C GLY A 49 -18.61 4.54 -11.07
N VAL A 50 -17.96 4.52 -9.90
CA VAL A 50 -16.62 5.09 -9.81
C VAL A 50 -15.67 4.13 -10.50
N GLY A 51 -15.06 4.57 -11.58
CA GLY A 51 -14.24 3.71 -12.43
C GLY A 51 -12.79 3.69 -12.04
N ASP A 52 -12.07 2.80 -12.70
CA ASP A 52 -10.64 2.62 -12.41
C ASP A 52 -9.85 3.90 -12.64
N GLU A 53 -10.23 4.65 -13.67
CA GLU A 53 -9.51 5.89 -13.98
C GLU A 53 -9.65 6.91 -12.87
N GLU A 54 -10.84 6.96 -12.26
CA GLU A 54 -11.04 7.89 -11.15
C GLU A 54 -10.22 7.48 -9.94
N VAL A 55 -10.15 6.19 -9.66
CA VAL A 55 -9.36 5.70 -8.53
C VAL A 55 -7.88 6.00 -8.77
N GLU A 56 -7.42 5.79 -9.99
CA GLU A 56 -6.04 6.09 -10.31
C GLU A 56 -5.75 7.58 -10.14
N ALA A 57 -6.69 8.43 -10.55
CA ALA A 57 -6.53 9.87 -10.37
C ALA A 57 -6.47 10.25 -8.90
N MET A 58 -7.28 9.59 -8.06
CA MET A 58 -7.21 9.82 -6.62
C MET A 58 -5.82 9.50 -6.08
N CYS A 59 -5.26 8.38 -6.51
CA CYS A 59 -3.93 7.99 -6.06
C CYS A 59 -2.88 9.00 -6.46
N ARG A 60 -2.91 9.43 -7.72
CA ARG A 60 -1.88 10.34 -8.23
C ARG A 60 -2.00 11.74 -7.64
N ARG A 61 -3.23 12.17 -7.37
CA ARG A 61 -3.44 13.55 -6.96
C ARG A 61 -3.40 13.73 -5.44
N LEU A 62 -3.62 12.65 -4.68
CA LEU A 62 -3.70 12.79 -3.24
C LEU A 62 -3.10 11.63 -2.46
N LEU A 63 -3.44 10.39 -2.83
CA LEU A 63 -3.18 9.26 -1.94
C LEU A 63 -1.73 8.83 -1.93
N ALA A 64 -1.00 9.07 -3.01
CA ALA A 64 0.41 8.69 -3.10
C ALA A 64 1.22 9.87 -3.59
N ASN A 65 2.42 10.00 -3.07
CA ASN A 65 3.38 10.96 -3.59
C ASN A 65 4.20 10.23 -4.65
N THR A 66 3.83 10.40 -5.92
CA THR A 66 4.40 9.59 -6.99
C THR A 66 5.85 9.91 -7.30
N VAL A 67 6.42 10.92 -6.67
CA VAL A 67 7.86 11.16 -6.76
C VAL A 67 8.62 10.09 -6.01
N ILE A 68 8.13 9.68 -4.84
CA ILE A 68 8.86 8.75 -3.98
C ILE A 68 8.10 7.47 -3.70
N GLU A 69 6.82 7.37 -4.12
CA GLU A 69 5.99 6.23 -3.79
C GLU A 69 5.41 5.58 -5.03
N ASN A 70 5.21 4.28 -4.94
CA ASN A 70 4.41 3.52 -5.90
C ASN A 70 3.07 3.21 -5.26
N PHE A 71 2.08 2.92 -6.09
CA PHE A 71 0.80 2.47 -5.56
C PHE A 71 0.29 1.30 -6.38
N ARG A 72 -0.55 0.49 -5.74
CA ARG A 72 -1.21 -0.63 -6.40
C ARG A 72 -2.67 -0.61 -5.97
N ILE A 73 -3.57 -0.75 -6.92
CA ILE A 73 -5.00 -0.70 -6.67
C ILE A 73 -5.55 -2.10 -6.75
N GLU A 74 -6.37 -2.47 -5.75
CA GLU A 74 -7.03 -3.76 -5.72
C GLU A 74 -8.51 -3.51 -5.48
N ARG A 75 -9.36 -3.93 -6.40
CA ARG A 75 -10.79 -3.70 -6.30
C ARG A 75 -11.50 -5.02 -6.09
N GLU A 76 -12.37 -5.05 -5.08
CA GLU A 76 -13.16 -6.23 -4.81
C GLU A 76 -14.35 -6.27 -5.74
N ALA A 77 -14.69 -7.46 -6.19
CA ALA A 77 -15.91 -7.62 -6.94
C ALA A 77 -17.10 -7.31 -6.03
N ALA A 78 -18.11 -6.70 -6.61
CA ALA A 78 -19.25 -6.28 -5.83
C ALA A 78 -19.99 -7.46 -5.23
N GLU A 79 -20.16 -8.52 -6.01
CA GLU A 79 -20.88 -9.61 -5.48
C GLU A 79 -19.99 -10.74 -5.16
N GLY A 80 -20.25 -11.45 -4.22
CA GLY A 80 -19.62 -12.66 -3.93
C GLY A 80 -18.31 -12.62 -3.34
N ARG A 81 -17.85 -11.56 -3.13
CA ARG A 81 -16.62 -11.68 -2.65
C ARG A 81 -16.73 -11.93 -1.35
N GLU A 82 -16.79 -12.53 -0.91
CA GLU A 82 -16.91 -12.74 0.22
C GLU A 82 -15.98 -13.00 0.75
N ALA A 83 -15.71 -12.74 1.25
CA ALA A 83 -14.95 -13.03 1.80
C ALA A 83 -14.66 -13.43 2.73
#